data_fc2c2f7ebe1abf21b58f94b4fd7143dc
#
_entry.id   fc2c2f7ebe1abf21b58f94b4fd7143dc
#
_cell.length_a   1.000
_cell.length_b   1.000
_cell.length_c   1.000
_cell.angle_alpha   90.00
_cell.angle_beta   90.00
_cell.angle_gamma   90.00
#
_symmetry.space_group_name_H-M   'P 1'
#
loop_
_entity.id
_entity.type
_entity.pdbx_description
1 polymer ?
#
loop_
_entity_poly.entity_id
_entity_poly.type
_entity_poly.pdbx_seq_one_letter_code
_entity_poly.pdbx_strand_id
1 'polypeptide(L)'
;MIEKIIEFDKELLFAINGANCSWADWLVPFVSNKYTGIPLYILILWLIIRKGLKESASGREGRRWVLPLCMVVTVLATFALCDSLSVALFKNTVCRLRPCWDPSTCNAVRMLEYKGGQFGFVSSHAANLFGLALVAALLIRRRLFTSFIFLWAILVGYSRLHP
;
A
#
# COMPACT_ATOMS: atom_id res chain seq x y z
N MET A 1 18.42 -20.85 13.21
CA MET A 1 18.45 -19.48 12.65
C MET A 1 17.05 -19.02 12.22
N ILE A 2 16.32 -19.79 11.42
CA ILE A 2 14.95 -19.47 10.96
C ILE A 2 13.99 -19.35 12.15
N GLU A 3 14.04 -20.26 13.13
CA GLU A 3 13.18 -20.21 14.32
C GLU A 3 13.34 -18.90 15.11
N LYS A 4 14.59 -18.43 15.32
CA LYS A 4 14.85 -17.14 15.98
C LYS A 4 14.26 -15.94 15.23
N ILE A 5 14.23 -16.01 13.89
CA ILE A 5 13.62 -14.96 13.06
C ILE A 5 12.09 -14.97 13.23
N ILE A 6 11.48 -16.15 13.27
CA ILE A 6 10.04 -16.33 13.48
C ILE A 6 9.64 -15.86 14.89
N GLU A 7 10.44 -16.19 15.90
CA GLU A 7 10.21 -15.78 17.28
C GLU A 7 10.30 -14.25 17.42
N PHE A 8 11.36 -13.65 16.90
CA PHE A 8 11.52 -12.19 16.86
C PHE A 8 10.37 -11.48 16.11
N ASP A 9 9.90 -12.04 15.00
CA ASP A 9 8.79 -11.51 14.25
C ASP A 9 7.46 -11.55 15.06
N LYS A 10 7.24 -12.61 15.82
CA LYS A 10 6.09 -12.73 16.74
C LYS A 10 6.19 -11.74 17.90
N GLU A 11 7.36 -11.59 18.51
CA GLU A 11 7.60 -10.60 19.57
C GLU A 11 7.35 -9.17 19.07
N LEU A 12 7.85 -8.84 17.89
CA LEU A 12 7.62 -7.54 17.26
C LEU A 12 6.14 -7.30 16.96
N LEU A 13 5.45 -8.32 16.45
CA LEU A 13 4.01 -8.26 16.22
C LEU A 13 3.25 -7.97 17.52
N PHE A 14 3.53 -8.69 18.59
CA PHE A 14 2.87 -8.49 19.88
C PHE A 14 3.22 -7.15 20.52
N ALA A 15 4.45 -6.69 20.39
CA ALA A 15 4.86 -5.37 20.87
C ALA A 15 4.08 -4.24 20.17
N ILE A 16 3.89 -4.34 18.85
CA ILE A 16 3.15 -3.35 18.07
C ILE A 16 1.64 -3.47 18.33
N ASN A 17 1.09 -4.67 18.27
CA ASN A 17 -0.34 -4.92 18.44
C ASN A 17 -0.82 -4.69 19.88
N GLY A 18 0.05 -4.93 20.86
CA GLY A 18 -0.21 -4.70 22.29
C GLY A 18 -0.07 -3.25 22.74
N ALA A 19 0.47 -2.38 21.92
CA ALA A 19 0.56 -0.95 22.20
C ALA A 19 -0.85 -0.32 22.12
N ASN A 20 -1.59 -0.40 23.23
CA ASN A 20 -2.94 0.17 23.39
C ASN A 20 -2.87 1.70 23.38
N CYS A 21 -3.13 2.30 22.22
CA CYS A 21 -3.14 3.74 22.07
C CYS A 21 -4.48 4.18 21.47
N SER A 22 -5.27 4.94 22.22
CA SER A 22 -6.62 5.35 21.81
C SER A 22 -6.68 6.04 20.45
N TRP A 23 -5.62 6.77 20.08
CA TRP A 23 -5.53 7.39 18.76
C TRP A 23 -5.28 6.36 17.64
N ALA A 24 -4.55 5.27 17.91
CA ALA A 24 -4.30 4.21 16.95
C ALA A 24 -5.59 3.43 16.65
N ASP A 25 -6.40 3.18 17.66
CA ASP A 25 -7.69 2.49 17.53
C ASP A 25 -8.67 3.22 16.61
N TRP A 26 -8.57 4.54 16.52
CA TRP A 26 -9.35 5.34 15.60
C TRP A 26 -8.66 5.50 14.24
N LEU A 27 -7.34 5.71 14.24
CA LEU A 27 -6.57 6.00 13.02
C LEU A 27 -6.45 4.75 12.13
N VAL A 28 -6.19 3.58 12.71
CA VAL A 28 -5.97 2.33 11.98
C VAL A 28 -7.20 1.98 11.11
N PRO A 29 -8.42 1.85 11.63
CA PRO A 29 -9.59 1.58 10.80
C PRO A 29 -9.87 2.66 9.76
N PHE A 30 -9.61 3.95 10.12
CA PHE A 30 -9.79 5.07 9.19
C PHE A 30 -8.84 4.98 8.00
N VAL A 31 -7.55 4.76 8.25
CA VAL A 31 -6.52 4.70 7.19
C VAL A 31 -6.64 3.41 6.37
N SER A 32 -7.01 2.31 6.99
CA SER A 32 -7.20 1.01 6.34
C SER A 32 -8.46 0.93 5.49
N ASN A 33 -9.43 1.82 5.73
CA ASN A 33 -10.67 1.82 4.98
C ASN A 33 -10.40 2.14 3.50
N LYS A 34 -10.88 1.25 2.62
CA LYS A 34 -10.73 1.40 1.16
C LYS A 34 -11.26 2.73 0.62
N TYR A 35 -12.26 3.31 1.27
CA TYR A 35 -12.87 4.58 0.84
C TYR A 35 -12.02 5.80 1.20
N THR A 36 -11.23 5.73 2.26
CA THR A 36 -10.35 6.85 2.69
C THR A 36 -9.26 7.15 1.67
N GLY A 37 -8.80 6.15 0.93
CA GLY A 37 -7.81 6.32 -0.15
C GLY A 37 -8.37 6.94 -1.43
N ILE A 38 -9.69 6.88 -1.67
CA ILE A 38 -10.28 7.32 -2.94
C ILE A 38 -9.97 8.80 -3.27
N PRO A 39 -10.15 9.77 -2.35
CA PRO A 39 -9.83 11.16 -2.65
C PRO A 39 -8.37 11.37 -3.04
N LEU A 40 -7.46 10.64 -2.39
CA LEU A 40 -6.03 10.68 -2.70
C LEU A 40 -5.74 10.11 -4.10
N TYR A 41 -6.37 9.00 -4.47
CA TYR A 41 -6.19 8.41 -5.80
C TYR A 41 -6.72 9.33 -6.91
N ILE A 42 -7.85 9.98 -6.69
CA ILE A 42 -8.41 10.98 -7.60
C ILE A 42 -7.45 12.17 -7.74
N LEU A 43 -6.90 12.65 -6.63
CA LEU A 43 -5.92 13.75 -6.64
C LEU A 43 -4.66 13.37 -7.41
N ILE A 44 -4.10 12.18 -7.18
CA ILE A 44 -2.93 11.67 -7.89
C ILE A 44 -3.20 11.62 -9.39
N LEU A 45 -4.33 11.03 -9.78
CA LEU A 45 -4.73 10.90 -11.18
C LEU A 45 -4.88 12.27 -11.85
N TRP A 46 -5.55 13.20 -11.17
CA TRP A 46 -5.71 14.58 -11.65
C TRP A 46 -4.37 15.28 -11.82
N LEU A 47 -3.45 15.17 -10.85
CA LEU A 47 -2.11 15.78 -10.94
C LEU A 47 -1.29 15.20 -12.10
N ILE A 48 -1.37 13.89 -12.32
CA ILE A 48 -0.68 13.21 -13.42
C ILE A 48 -1.21 13.67 -14.77
N ILE A 49 -2.54 13.69 -14.95
CA ILE A 49 -3.18 14.13 -16.18
C ILE A 49 -2.84 15.61 -16.44
N ARG A 50 -3.01 16.46 -15.44
CA ARG A 50 -2.69 17.90 -15.55
C ARG A 50 -1.23 18.14 -15.94
N LYS A 51 -0.31 17.39 -15.35
CA LYS A 51 1.12 17.49 -15.69
C LYS A 51 1.38 17.01 -17.11
N GLY A 52 0.86 15.85 -17.49
CA GLY A 52 1.01 15.30 -18.84
C GLY A 52 0.45 16.24 -19.91
N LEU A 53 -0.71 16.86 -19.68
CA LEU A 53 -1.29 17.86 -20.58
C LEU A 53 -0.41 19.11 -20.69
N LYS A 54 0.16 19.58 -19.57
CA LYS A 54 1.04 20.76 -19.56
C LYS A 54 2.34 20.50 -20.33
N GLU A 55 2.94 19.33 -20.14
CA GLU A 55 4.16 18.94 -20.87
C GLU A 55 3.91 18.69 -22.35
N SER A 56 2.74 18.13 -22.70
CA SER A 56 2.32 17.94 -24.09
C SER A 56 1.99 19.23 -24.81
N ALA A 57 1.56 20.28 -24.12
CA ALA A 57 1.24 21.59 -24.73
C ALA A 57 2.48 22.28 -25.32
N SER A 58 3.68 21.89 -24.94
CA SER A 58 4.95 22.37 -25.50
C SER A 58 5.40 21.61 -26.76
N GLY A 59 4.61 20.62 -27.22
CA GLY A 59 4.93 19.74 -28.35
C GLY A 59 3.93 19.83 -29.52
N ARG A 60 4.13 18.96 -30.54
CA ARG A 60 3.29 18.90 -31.76
C ARG A 60 1.80 18.67 -31.45
N GLU A 61 0.94 19.50 -31.99
CA GLU A 61 -0.52 19.58 -31.76
C GLU A 61 -1.29 18.26 -31.89
N GLY A 62 -0.85 17.31 -32.68
CA GLY A 62 -1.56 16.04 -32.92
C GLY A 62 -1.46 14.98 -31.81
N ARG A 63 -0.64 15.17 -30.75
CA ARG A 63 -0.34 14.15 -29.73
C ARG A 63 -0.57 14.60 -28.31
N ARG A 64 -1.38 15.62 -28.09
CA ARG A 64 -1.62 16.22 -26.75
C ARG A 64 -2.02 15.20 -25.67
N TRP A 65 -2.76 14.18 -26.02
CA TRP A 65 -3.29 13.19 -25.08
C TRP A 65 -2.42 11.94 -24.91
N VAL A 66 -1.40 11.76 -25.76
CA VAL A 66 -0.56 10.54 -25.71
C VAL A 66 0.22 10.47 -24.41
N LEU A 67 0.89 11.55 -24.01
CA LEU A 67 1.70 11.55 -22.79
C LEU A 67 0.88 11.32 -21.52
N PRO A 68 -0.21 12.08 -21.25
CA PRO A 68 -1.04 11.80 -20.08
C PRO A 68 -1.65 10.40 -20.11
N LEU A 69 -2.03 9.88 -21.27
CA LEU A 69 -2.52 8.50 -21.39
C LEU A 69 -1.43 7.48 -21.01
N CYS A 70 -0.22 7.64 -21.53
CA CYS A 70 0.92 6.78 -21.16
C CYS A 70 1.20 6.82 -19.67
N MET A 71 1.15 8.01 -19.04
CA MET A 71 1.33 8.15 -17.59
C MET A 71 0.26 7.41 -16.81
N VAL A 72 -1.01 7.50 -17.20
CA VAL A 72 -2.11 6.78 -16.56
C VAL A 72 -1.96 5.28 -16.75
N VAL A 73 -1.66 4.82 -17.95
CA VAL A 73 -1.40 3.40 -18.24
C VAL A 73 -0.26 2.85 -17.39
N THR A 74 0.82 3.62 -17.22
CA THR A 74 1.95 3.24 -16.35
C THR A 74 1.51 3.04 -14.90
N VAL A 75 0.67 3.91 -14.35
CA VAL A 75 0.14 3.77 -12.99
C VAL A 75 -0.72 2.52 -12.87
N LEU A 76 -1.65 2.28 -13.82
CA LEU A 76 -2.51 1.11 -13.81
C LEU A 76 -1.72 -0.19 -13.97
N ALA A 77 -0.74 -0.21 -14.88
CA ALA A 77 0.15 -1.35 -15.06
C ALA A 77 0.96 -1.65 -13.80
N THR A 78 1.50 -0.62 -13.13
CA THR A 78 2.21 -0.78 -11.86
C THR A 78 1.32 -1.41 -10.80
N PHE A 79 0.09 -0.92 -10.66
CA PHE A 79 -0.87 -1.48 -9.69
C PHE A 79 -1.15 -2.95 -9.99
N ALA A 80 -1.47 -3.28 -11.25
CA ALA A 80 -1.73 -4.66 -11.67
C ALA A 80 -0.52 -5.58 -11.46
N LEU A 81 0.69 -5.11 -11.75
CA LEU A 81 1.93 -5.87 -11.54
C LEU A 81 2.21 -6.08 -10.05
N CYS A 82 2.11 -5.05 -9.22
CA CYS A 82 2.32 -5.16 -7.77
C CYS A 82 1.34 -6.15 -7.14
N ASP A 83 0.07 -6.09 -7.51
CA ASP A 83 -0.94 -7.02 -7.01
C ASP A 83 -0.67 -8.45 -7.47
N SER A 84 -0.50 -8.66 -8.78
CA SER A 84 -0.24 -9.98 -9.37
C SER A 84 1.04 -10.62 -8.82
N LEU A 85 2.14 -9.88 -8.75
CA LEU A 85 3.41 -10.39 -8.23
C LEU A 85 3.33 -10.67 -6.73
N SER A 86 2.63 -9.85 -5.95
CA SER A 86 2.46 -10.08 -4.51
C SER A 86 1.71 -11.39 -4.23
N VAL A 87 0.73 -11.73 -5.07
CA VAL A 87 -0.03 -12.98 -4.96
C VAL A 87 0.77 -14.15 -5.52
N ALA A 88 1.26 -14.05 -6.76
CA ALA A 88 1.87 -15.17 -7.46
C ALA A 88 3.22 -15.59 -6.86
N LEU A 89 4.08 -14.63 -6.51
CA LEU A 89 5.44 -14.92 -6.04
C LEU A 89 5.52 -15.12 -4.52
N PHE A 90 4.62 -14.52 -3.75
CA PHE A 90 4.74 -14.55 -2.28
C PHE A 90 3.60 -15.28 -1.60
N LYS A 91 2.34 -14.90 -1.82
CA LYS A 91 1.23 -15.54 -1.09
C LYS A 91 1.07 -17.01 -1.40
N ASN A 92 1.19 -17.37 -2.69
CA ASN A 92 1.00 -18.75 -3.14
C ASN A 92 2.23 -19.63 -2.90
N THR A 93 3.41 -19.03 -2.72
CA THR A 93 4.66 -19.79 -2.50
C THR A 93 4.99 -19.92 -1.01
N VAL A 94 4.88 -18.82 -0.26
CA VAL A 94 5.23 -18.79 1.18
C VAL A 94 4.10 -19.35 2.04
N CYS A 95 2.83 -19.19 1.62
CA CYS A 95 1.63 -19.66 2.31
C CYS A 95 1.61 -19.36 3.82
N ARG A 96 2.25 -18.24 4.25
CA ARG A 96 2.29 -17.84 5.64
C ARG A 96 0.91 -17.38 6.10
N LEU A 97 0.39 -18.01 7.14
CA LEU A 97 -0.87 -17.63 7.76
C LEU A 97 -0.79 -16.20 8.35
N ARG A 98 -1.89 -15.49 8.27
CA ARG A 98 -2.02 -14.23 9.03
C ARG A 98 -2.11 -14.54 10.52
N PRO A 99 -1.66 -13.62 11.40
CA PRO A 99 -1.71 -13.82 12.84
C PRO A 99 -3.09 -14.18 13.38
N CYS A 100 -4.16 -13.68 12.76
CA CYS A 100 -5.55 -14.01 13.10
C CYS A 100 -6.01 -15.41 12.64
N TRP A 101 -5.23 -16.08 11.80
CA TRP A 101 -5.49 -17.45 11.33
C TRP A 101 -4.47 -18.46 11.87
N ASP A 102 -3.36 -18.02 12.43
CA ASP A 102 -2.34 -18.88 13.04
C ASP A 102 -2.80 -19.31 14.44
N PRO A 103 -2.98 -20.63 14.71
CA PRO A 103 -3.42 -21.14 16.01
C PRO A 103 -2.55 -20.67 17.18
N SER A 104 -1.28 -20.37 16.92
CA SER A 104 -0.34 -19.92 17.96
C SER A 104 -0.50 -18.46 18.36
N THR A 105 -1.15 -17.62 17.55
CA THR A 105 -1.25 -16.17 17.75
C THR A 105 -2.67 -15.64 17.73
N CYS A 106 -3.62 -16.38 17.15
CA CYS A 106 -5.00 -15.89 16.90
C CYS A 106 -5.75 -15.44 18.18
N ASN A 107 -5.47 -16.04 19.34
CA ASN A 107 -6.11 -15.69 20.61
C ASN A 107 -5.43 -14.51 21.32
N ALA A 108 -4.22 -14.15 20.92
CA ALA A 108 -3.42 -13.10 21.57
C ALA A 108 -3.39 -11.79 20.76
N VAL A 109 -3.79 -11.84 19.49
CA VAL A 109 -3.78 -10.68 18.59
C VAL A 109 -5.11 -9.91 18.70
N ARG A 110 -5.01 -8.62 18.96
CA ARG A 110 -6.15 -7.70 18.96
C ARG A 110 -6.49 -7.33 17.53
N MET A 111 -7.66 -7.77 17.06
CA MET A 111 -8.16 -7.42 15.72
C MET A 111 -8.89 -6.08 15.75
N LEU A 112 -8.47 -5.14 14.93
CA LEU A 112 -9.14 -3.85 14.72
C LEU A 112 -9.90 -3.82 13.40
N GLU A 113 -9.67 -4.79 12.52
CA GLU A 113 -10.30 -4.90 11.20
C GLU A 113 -10.96 -6.26 10.97
N TYR A 114 -11.67 -6.35 9.85
CA TYR A 114 -12.28 -7.61 9.40
C TYR A 114 -11.21 -8.67 9.10
N LYS A 115 -11.47 -9.90 9.54
CA LYS A 115 -10.63 -11.08 9.29
C LYS A 115 -10.52 -11.33 7.79
N GLY A 116 -9.47 -10.85 7.17
CA GLY A 116 -9.24 -10.98 5.73
C GLY A 116 -8.87 -12.39 5.30
N GLY A 117 -8.31 -12.54 4.09
CA GLY A 117 -7.88 -13.85 3.57
C GLY A 117 -6.82 -14.55 4.43
N GLN A 118 -6.70 -15.85 4.27
CA GLN A 118 -5.90 -16.73 5.13
C GLN A 118 -4.40 -16.43 5.11
N PHE A 119 -3.82 -16.11 3.95
CA PHE A 119 -2.39 -15.84 3.80
C PHE A 119 -2.07 -14.35 3.89
N GLY A 120 -1.04 -14.00 4.68
CA GLY A 120 -0.68 -12.62 5.03
C GLY A 120 0.59 -12.08 4.38
N PHE A 121 1.54 -12.92 4.04
CA PHE A 121 2.84 -12.50 3.48
C PHE A 121 2.84 -12.59 1.94
N VAL A 122 3.15 -11.55 1.21
CA VAL A 122 3.33 -10.13 1.51
C VAL A 122 1.97 -9.42 1.49
N SER A 123 1.85 -8.26 2.18
CA SER A 123 0.64 -7.44 2.10
C SER A 123 0.50 -6.82 0.71
N SER A 124 -0.50 -7.26 -0.08
CA SER A 124 -0.79 -6.68 -1.39
C SER A 124 -1.16 -5.19 -1.31
N HIS A 125 -1.83 -4.77 -0.22
CA HIS A 125 -2.14 -3.35 0.00
C HIS A 125 -0.87 -2.51 0.15
N ALA A 126 0.10 -2.99 0.94
CA ALA A 126 1.38 -2.30 1.08
C ALA A 126 2.13 -2.28 -0.26
N ALA A 127 2.25 -3.41 -0.96
CA ALA A 127 2.91 -3.49 -2.25
C ALA A 127 2.31 -2.52 -3.28
N ASN A 128 0.98 -2.47 -3.37
CA ASN A 128 0.26 -1.60 -4.29
C ASN A 128 0.47 -0.11 -3.95
N LEU A 129 0.44 0.25 -2.66
CA LEU A 129 0.61 1.64 -2.24
C LEU A 129 2.04 2.13 -2.41
N PHE A 130 3.05 1.32 -2.08
CA PHE A 130 4.44 1.69 -2.30
C PHE A 130 4.77 1.77 -3.80
N GLY A 131 4.23 0.85 -4.61
CA GLY A 131 4.35 0.92 -6.07
C GLY A 131 3.72 2.18 -6.65
N LEU A 132 2.50 2.51 -6.22
CA LEU A 132 1.81 3.75 -6.60
C LEU A 132 2.60 4.99 -6.14
N ALA A 133 3.09 5.01 -4.90
CA ALA A 133 3.86 6.11 -4.35
C ALA A 133 5.14 6.36 -5.18
N LEU A 134 5.86 5.30 -5.52
CA LEU A 134 7.07 5.39 -6.32
C LEU A 134 6.77 5.97 -7.71
N VAL A 135 5.82 5.39 -8.44
CA VAL A 135 5.50 5.84 -9.80
C VAL A 135 4.92 7.25 -9.79
N ALA A 136 4.02 7.58 -8.87
CA ALA A 136 3.48 8.92 -8.74
C ALA A 136 4.59 9.95 -8.42
N ALA A 137 5.53 9.62 -7.53
CA ALA A 137 6.68 10.48 -7.21
C ALA A 137 7.57 10.71 -8.43
N LEU A 138 7.87 9.67 -9.21
CA LEU A 138 8.67 9.78 -10.44
C LEU A 138 7.97 10.60 -11.53
N LEU A 139 6.66 10.46 -11.65
CA LEU A 139 5.87 11.19 -12.63
C LEU A 139 5.65 12.65 -12.22
N ILE A 140 5.31 12.94 -10.97
CA ILE A 140 4.96 14.29 -10.50
C ILE A 140 6.20 15.12 -10.20
N ARG A 141 7.29 14.51 -9.70
CA ARG A 141 8.60 15.14 -9.41
C ARG A 141 8.53 16.37 -8.51
N ARG A 142 7.71 16.33 -7.47
CA ARG A 142 7.60 17.38 -6.45
C ARG A 142 7.99 16.82 -5.08
N ARG A 143 9.03 17.36 -4.43
CA ARG A 143 9.56 16.86 -3.15
C ARG A 143 8.50 16.74 -2.06
N LEU A 144 7.68 17.78 -1.85
CA LEU A 144 6.61 17.76 -0.85
C LEU A 144 5.57 16.67 -1.14
N PHE A 145 5.19 16.49 -2.40
CA PHE A 145 4.28 15.41 -2.79
C PHE A 145 4.90 14.05 -2.57
N THR A 146 6.18 13.89 -2.92
CA THR A 146 6.93 12.63 -2.71
C THR A 146 6.95 12.26 -1.22
N SER A 147 7.32 13.20 -0.35
CA SER A 147 7.34 12.95 1.10
C SER A 147 5.94 12.59 1.63
N PHE A 148 4.91 13.30 1.19
CA PHE A 148 3.52 13.05 1.60
C PHE A 148 3.04 11.66 1.17
N ILE A 149 3.25 11.27 -0.09
CA ILE A 149 2.74 9.98 -0.60
C ILE A 149 3.47 8.79 0.03
N PHE A 150 4.78 8.89 0.30
CA PHE A 150 5.50 7.84 1.02
C PHE A 150 5.10 7.77 2.49
N LEU A 151 4.89 8.91 3.16
CA LEU A 151 4.35 8.92 4.52
C LEU A 151 2.98 8.24 4.58
N TRP A 152 2.10 8.54 3.62
CA TRP A 152 0.80 7.86 3.51
C TRP A 152 0.96 6.35 3.31
N ALA A 153 1.84 5.92 2.40
CA ALA A 153 2.10 4.51 2.18
C ALA A 153 2.63 3.79 3.44
N ILE A 154 3.50 4.45 4.21
CA ILE A 154 3.99 3.95 5.50
C ILE A 154 2.85 3.82 6.51
N LEU A 155 1.99 4.83 6.64
CA LEU A 155 0.84 4.80 7.55
C LEU A 155 -0.12 3.66 7.23
N VAL A 156 -0.46 3.48 5.94
CA VAL A 156 -1.29 2.35 5.53
C VAL A 156 -0.57 1.01 5.70
N GLY A 157 0.75 0.96 5.44
CA GLY A 157 1.56 -0.23 5.73
C GLY A 157 1.55 -0.59 7.21
N TYR A 158 1.70 0.40 8.08
CA TYR A 158 1.62 0.25 9.53
C TYR A 158 0.25 -0.25 10.00
N SER A 159 -0.84 0.30 9.42
CA SER A 159 -2.19 -0.15 9.78
C SER A 159 -2.42 -1.64 9.54
N ARG A 160 -1.66 -2.27 8.62
CA ARG A 160 -1.74 -3.71 8.34
C ARG A 160 -1.02 -4.60 9.35
N LEU A 161 -0.34 -4.02 10.33
CA LEU A 161 0.21 -4.74 11.49
C LEU A 161 -0.83 -4.95 12.61
N HIS A 162 -1.99 -4.29 12.48
CA HIS A 162 -3.16 -4.48 13.34
C HIS A 162 -4.24 -5.23 12.53
N PRO A 163 -4.18 -6.58 12.47
CA PRO A 163 -5.09 -7.41 11.69
C PRO A 163 -6.52 -7.40 12.22
#